data_de17c766596cd6963d17eb9bdfb9df66
#
_entry.id   de17c766596cd6963d17eb9bdfb9df66
#
_cell.length_a   1.000
_cell.length_b   1.000
_cell.length_c   1.000
_cell.angle_alpha   90.00
_cell.angle_beta   90.00
_cell.angle_gamma   90.00
#
_symmetry.space_group_name_H-M   'P 1'
#
loop_
_entity.id
_entity.type
_entity.pdbx_description
1 polymer ?
#
loop_
_entity_poly.entity_id
_entity_poly.type
_entity_poly.pdbx_seq_one_letter_code
_entity_poly.pdbx_strand_id
1 'polypeptide(L)'
;MKAIIIGSTKHLAFAVFYSSVGTSIALIAMAVWFLNSRPDLSLWHTTDLQSEYTVKTEVNNFSDYLALEEQLFVELDKKVYQNQSEPQYFDILNRYVRGSYSDPGLWSQDWNRSFEWSKVDAEYGVLLLHGMSDSPYAMSHFAKHYKGKAHVLGLRLPGHGTLPSALTKVTWQDMAAAVAIATEQMKQTLGDKPLYVVGFSTGAALALNHELERIASNKQAHYAAMVLFSPAIGLPPVAAGARWQARLGNILGLDKLSWNSIQSEYDPFKYGSFAVNAGDVVYRLSEHNLELINQLGKERLAGLAPILTFQSLTDDTVDTSAVVNSLYQKLPNVGHELVMFDINRTKVNLSLILNDPLLPYEAVLAQDAYDFTFTLVENESADTRKIHARRLNDDSKQELGLIWPKQVYSLSHVALPFPKSDPLYGPVGDQKKQHIQIGIAASRGERGVLTVPASEMMRQKWNPFHSYMLKKMDQIIVAQ
;
A
#
# COMPACT_ATOMS: atom_id res chain seq x y z
N MET A 1 26.96 -63.66 0.20
CA MET A 1 25.89 -62.67 -0.05
C MET A 1 25.59 -61.76 1.13
N LYS A 2 25.28 -62.22 2.35
CA LYS A 2 24.99 -61.38 3.54
C LYS A 2 26.10 -60.37 3.87
N ALA A 3 27.40 -60.76 3.83
CA ALA A 3 28.52 -59.87 4.13
C ALA A 3 28.73 -58.74 3.14
N ILE A 4 28.43 -58.99 1.85
CA ILE A 4 28.52 -57.97 0.76
C ILE A 4 27.36 -56.96 0.89
N ILE A 5 26.16 -57.39 1.28
CA ILE A 5 25.00 -56.54 1.47
C ILE A 5 25.21 -55.62 2.70
N ILE A 6 25.78 -56.15 3.80
CA ILE A 6 26.09 -55.35 5.01
C ILE A 6 27.21 -54.34 4.75
N GLY A 7 28.19 -54.66 3.94
CA GLY A 7 29.23 -53.72 3.53
C GLY A 7 28.65 -52.58 2.68
N SER A 8 27.82 -52.92 1.68
CA SER A 8 27.17 -51.94 0.80
C SER A 8 26.24 -51.00 1.54
N THR A 9 25.44 -51.46 2.52
CA THR A 9 24.57 -50.62 3.32
C THR A 9 25.33 -49.66 4.24
N LYS A 10 26.45 -50.08 4.84
CA LYS A 10 27.34 -49.19 5.61
C LYS A 10 27.95 -48.09 4.76
N HIS A 11 28.47 -48.41 3.59
CA HIS A 11 29.00 -47.39 2.68
C HIS A 11 27.93 -46.41 2.21
N LEU A 12 26.70 -46.87 1.92
CA LEU A 12 25.59 -46.02 1.57
C LEU A 12 25.22 -45.08 2.76
N ALA A 13 25.15 -45.62 4.00
CA ALA A 13 24.86 -44.81 5.17
C ALA A 13 25.93 -43.72 5.41
N PHE A 14 27.22 -44.05 5.25
CA PHE A 14 28.29 -43.06 5.35
C PHE A 14 28.21 -42.02 4.21
N ALA A 15 27.90 -42.43 2.99
CA ALA A 15 27.75 -41.52 1.87
C ALA A 15 26.58 -40.55 2.11
N VAL A 16 25.44 -41.01 2.59
CA VAL A 16 24.28 -40.18 2.99
C VAL A 16 24.67 -39.22 4.12
N PHE A 17 25.37 -39.72 5.14
CA PHE A 17 25.82 -38.89 6.29
C PHE A 17 26.76 -37.77 5.82
N TYR A 18 27.83 -38.10 5.08
CA TYR A 18 28.77 -37.09 4.57
C TYR A 18 28.12 -36.11 3.57
N SER A 19 27.20 -36.58 2.72
CA SER A 19 26.44 -35.73 1.86
C SER A 19 25.55 -34.76 2.65
N SER A 20 24.87 -35.23 3.71
CA SER A 20 24.05 -34.39 4.57
C SER A 20 24.89 -33.35 5.31
N VAL A 21 26.03 -33.73 5.86
CA VAL A 21 26.97 -32.80 6.52
C VAL A 21 27.50 -31.78 5.51
N GLY A 22 27.96 -32.21 4.34
CA GLY A 22 28.44 -31.33 3.29
C GLY A 22 27.37 -30.34 2.82
N THR A 23 26.14 -30.80 2.60
CA THR A 23 25.01 -29.97 2.24
C THR A 23 24.70 -28.95 3.36
N SER A 24 24.71 -29.38 4.63
CA SER A 24 24.50 -28.48 5.77
C SER A 24 25.55 -27.39 5.85
N ILE A 25 26.83 -27.74 5.69
CA ILE A 25 27.94 -26.76 5.65
C ILE A 25 27.78 -25.78 4.50
N ALA A 26 27.44 -26.27 3.29
CA ALA A 26 27.23 -25.44 2.12
C ALA A 26 26.04 -24.46 2.33
N LEU A 27 24.94 -24.93 2.90
CA LEU A 27 23.78 -24.10 3.24
C LEU A 27 24.13 -23.02 4.28
N ILE A 28 24.89 -23.39 5.33
CA ILE A 28 25.35 -22.42 6.34
C ILE A 28 26.27 -21.37 5.69
N ALA A 29 27.25 -21.82 4.89
CA ALA A 29 28.17 -20.91 4.18
C ALA A 29 27.41 -19.96 3.24
N MET A 30 26.42 -20.47 2.51
CA MET A 30 25.55 -19.67 1.64
C MET A 30 24.71 -18.68 2.45
N ALA A 31 24.15 -19.10 3.58
CA ALA A 31 23.38 -18.21 4.47
C ALA A 31 24.27 -17.10 5.05
N VAL A 32 25.48 -17.42 5.50
CA VAL A 32 26.46 -16.44 6.00
C VAL A 32 26.86 -15.46 4.89
N TRP A 33 27.17 -15.97 3.71
CA TRP A 33 27.48 -15.13 2.56
C TRP A 33 26.33 -14.21 2.20
N PHE A 34 25.09 -14.73 2.13
CA PHE A 34 23.87 -13.95 1.86
C PHE A 34 23.67 -12.84 2.92
N LEU A 35 23.81 -13.15 4.20
CA LEU A 35 23.67 -12.15 5.26
C LEU A 35 24.76 -11.08 5.24
N ASN A 36 26.00 -11.47 4.93
CA ASN A 36 27.12 -10.53 4.81
C ASN A 36 27.02 -9.66 3.55
N SER A 37 26.35 -10.13 2.49
CA SER A 37 26.13 -9.34 1.29
C SER A 37 25.03 -8.27 1.44
N ARG A 38 24.22 -8.34 2.51
CA ARG A 38 23.18 -7.36 2.80
C ARG A 38 23.74 -6.12 3.52
N PRO A 39 23.17 -4.92 3.27
CA PRO A 39 23.54 -3.73 4.03
C PRO A 39 23.46 -3.94 5.55
N ASP A 40 24.26 -3.21 6.30
CA ASP A 40 24.18 -3.25 7.75
C ASP A 40 22.94 -2.51 8.27
N LEU A 41 22.49 -2.95 9.44
CA LEU A 41 21.33 -2.33 10.10
C LEU A 41 21.79 -1.02 10.76
N SER A 42 21.08 0.05 10.45
CA SER A 42 21.26 1.35 11.08
C SER A 42 20.41 1.46 12.35
N LEU A 43 20.56 2.55 13.09
CA LEU A 43 19.85 2.82 14.34
C LEU A 43 18.33 2.70 14.18
N TRP A 44 17.75 3.18 13.09
CA TRP A 44 16.31 3.13 12.81
C TRP A 44 15.78 1.74 12.46
N HIS A 45 16.66 0.77 12.19
CA HIS A 45 16.28 -0.63 11.99
C HIS A 45 16.23 -1.42 13.30
N THR A 46 16.95 -0.98 14.31
CA THR A 46 17.14 -1.73 15.57
C THR A 46 16.49 -1.07 16.77
N THR A 47 16.22 0.24 16.71
CA THR A 47 15.57 0.97 17.80
C THR A 47 14.10 0.54 17.93
N ASP A 48 13.70 0.30 19.19
CA ASP A 48 12.32 -0.03 19.55
C ASP A 48 11.69 1.16 20.31
N LEU A 49 10.54 1.62 19.79
CA LEU A 49 9.73 2.66 20.44
C LEU A 49 8.64 1.99 21.26
N GLN A 50 8.61 2.29 22.56
CA GLN A 50 7.70 1.63 23.50
C GLN A 50 6.30 2.24 23.52
N SER A 51 6.18 3.50 23.05
CA SER A 51 4.92 4.23 23.00
C SER A 51 4.12 3.96 21.71
N GLU A 52 4.47 2.93 20.92
CA GLU A 52 3.66 2.57 19.75
C GLU A 52 2.34 1.91 20.19
N TYR A 53 1.25 2.29 19.51
CA TYR A 53 -0.08 1.74 19.79
C TYR A 53 -0.18 0.26 19.44
N THR A 54 -0.77 -0.49 20.35
CA THR A 54 -1.20 -1.89 20.15
C THR A 54 -2.59 -2.10 20.74
N VAL A 55 -3.28 -3.16 20.33
CA VAL A 55 -4.59 -3.54 20.92
C VAL A 55 -4.53 -3.82 22.44
N LYS A 56 -3.31 -3.95 23.01
CA LYS A 56 -3.10 -4.14 24.45
C LYS A 56 -2.90 -2.83 25.19
N THR A 57 -2.72 -1.72 24.47
CA THR A 57 -2.52 -0.39 25.05
C THR A 57 -3.88 0.16 25.50
N GLU A 58 -3.94 0.69 26.72
CA GLU A 58 -5.16 1.32 27.25
C GLU A 58 -5.39 2.66 26.54
N VAL A 59 -6.09 2.62 25.42
CA VAL A 59 -6.55 3.78 24.64
C VAL A 59 -8.06 3.62 24.43
N ASN A 60 -8.83 4.54 24.98
CA ASN A 60 -10.29 4.44 24.99
C ASN A 60 -10.97 5.26 23.88
N ASN A 61 -10.27 6.27 23.38
CA ASN A 61 -10.79 7.21 22.39
C ASN A 61 -9.65 7.80 21.53
N PHE A 62 -9.99 8.60 20.54
CA PHE A 62 -9.01 9.20 19.64
C PHE A 62 -8.09 10.24 20.31
N SER A 63 -8.57 10.94 21.35
CA SER A 63 -7.72 11.85 22.13
C SER A 63 -6.60 11.10 22.86
N ASP A 64 -6.92 9.95 23.45
CA ASP A 64 -5.91 9.07 24.08
C ASP A 64 -4.91 8.54 23.05
N TYR A 65 -5.40 8.18 21.82
CA TYR A 65 -4.56 7.77 20.72
C TYR A 65 -3.57 8.88 20.31
N LEU A 66 -4.03 10.12 20.19
CA LEU A 66 -3.18 11.26 19.86
C LEU A 66 -2.17 11.58 20.98
N ALA A 67 -2.57 11.43 22.25
CA ALA A 67 -1.67 11.62 23.38
C ALA A 67 -0.55 10.57 23.40
N LEU A 68 -0.87 9.32 23.06
CA LEU A 68 0.12 8.26 22.89
C LEU A 68 1.03 8.52 21.69
N GLU A 69 0.46 8.99 20.57
CA GLU A 69 1.23 9.39 19.40
C GLU A 69 2.22 10.52 19.72
N GLU A 70 1.83 11.52 20.51
CA GLU A 70 2.75 12.58 20.96
C GLU A 70 3.93 12.00 21.76
N GLN A 71 3.65 11.10 22.70
CA GLN A 71 4.70 10.41 23.47
C GLN A 71 5.65 9.62 22.55
N LEU A 72 5.10 8.95 21.54
CA LEU A 72 5.85 8.18 20.55
C LEU A 72 6.84 9.07 19.77
N PHE A 73 6.43 10.25 19.35
CA PHE A 73 7.31 11.18 18.63
C PHE A 73 8.34 11.85 19.52
N VAL A 74 8.02 12.11 20.79
CA VAL A 74 9.02 12.53 21.79
C VAL A 74 10.08 11.43 22.00
N GLU A 75 9.64 10.18 22.09
CA GLU A 75 10.53 9.03 22.20
C GLU A 75 11.42 8.87 20.95
N LEU A 76 10.85 9.03 19.75
CA LEU A 76 11.58 9.03 18.49
C LEU A 76 12.66 10.11 18.45
N ASP A 77 12.33 11.34 18.85
CA ASP A 77 13.30 12.45 18.88
C ASP A 77 14.45 12.12 19.81
N LYS A 78 14.16 11.67 21.03
CA LYS A 78 15.16 11.34 22.04
C LYS A 78 16.04 10.15 21.65
N LYS A 79 15.47 9.07 21.09
CA LYS A 79 16.21 7.84 20.80
C LYS A 79 16.96 7.88 19.47
N VAL A 80 16.48 8.67 18.50
CA VAL A 80 17.02 8.65 17.15
C VAL A 80 17.59 10.01 16.74
N TYR A 81 16.76 11.07 16.66
CA TYR A 81 17.25 12.34 16.15
C TYR A 81 18.36 12.97 17.01
N GLN A 82 18.26 12.88 18.35
CA GLN A 82 19.29 13.39 19.28
C GLN A 82 20.54 12.53 19.36
N ASN A 83 20.47 11.27 18.93
CA ASN A 83 21.60 10.33 18.95
C ASN A 83 22.33 10.20 17.61
N GLN A 84 21.96 11.00 16.60
CA GLN A 84 22.74 11.09 15.38
C GLN A 84 24.03 11.86 15.65
N SER A 85 25.17 11.30 15.25
CA SER A 85 26.43 12.04 15.16
C SER A 85 26.27 13.18 14.14
N GLU A 86 27.14 14.22 14.24
CA GLU A 86 27.20 15.31 13.28
C GLU A 86 27.02 14.80 11.85
N PRO A 87 26.14 15.46 11.03
CA PRO A 87 25.84 14.99 9.69
C PRO A 87 27.12 14.88 8.86
N GLN A 88 27.42 13.67 8.41
CA GLN A 88 28.48 13.46 7.44
C GLN A 88 27.95 13.78 6.03
N TYR A 89 28.83 14.07 5.09
CA TYR A 89 28.46 14.36 3.71
C TYR A 89 27.50 13.32 3.08
N PHE A 90 27.53 12.07 3.56
CA PHE A 90 26.67 10.97 3.10
C PHE A 90 25.25 10.99 3.70
N ASP A 91 25.00 11.81 4.73
CA ASP A 91 23.71 11.84 5.45
C ASP A 91 22.74 12.90 4.92
N ILE A 92 23.12 13.60 3.85
CA ILE A 92 22.30 14.67 3.26
C ILE A 92 20.94 14.21 2.71
N LEU A 93 20.76 12.90 2.54
CA LEU A 93 19.51 12.25 2.10
C LEU A 93 18.97 11.28 3.15
N ASN A 94 19.16 11.55 4.44
CA ASN A 94 18.66 10.72 5.52
C ASN A 94 17.56 11.46 6.29
N ARG A 95 16.32 10.90 6.28
CA ARG A 95 15.15 11.51 6.96
C ARG A 95 15.33 11.66 8.48
N TYR A 96 16.24 10.91 9.08
CA TYR A 96 16.53 10.96 10.52
C TYR A 96 17.63 11.96 10.88
N VAL A 97 18.19 12.68 9.91
CA VAL A 97 19.17 13.73 10.14
C VAL A 97 18.50 15.09 9.96
N ARG A 98 18.47 15.89 11.03
CA ARG A 98 17.88 17.23 11.03
C ARG A 98 18.61 18.13 10.03
N GLY A 99 17.83 18.85 9.20
CA GLY A 99 18.36 19.75 8.16
C GLY A 99 18.86 19.04 6.89
N SER A 100 18.77 17.70 6.79
CA SER A 100 19.01 16.98 5.53
C SER A 100 17.93 17.33 4.51
N TYR A 101 18.17 17.10 3.22
CA TYR A 101 17.14 17.29 2.17
C TYR A 101 15.93 16.36 2.34
N SER A 102 16.05 15.32 3.15
CA SER A 102 15.01 14.34 3.47
C SER A 102 14.38 14.57 4.85
N ASP A 103 14.76 15.62 5.57
CA ASP A 103 14.21 15.94 6.88
C ASP A 103 12.71 16.27 6.76
N PRO A 104 11.80 15.49 7.41
CA PRO A 104 10.37 15.82 7.45
C PRO A 104 10.08 17.20 8.06
N GLY A 105 10.97 17.69 8.94
CA GLY A 105 10.86 18.99 9.59
C GLY A 105 10.98 20.19 8.65
N LEU A 106 11.44 20.00 7.40
CA LEU A 106 11.46 21.06 6.38
C LEU A 106 10.08 21.36 5.77
N TRP A 107 9.08 20.54 6.08
CA TRP A 107 7.71 20.68 5.58
C TRP A 107 6.86 21.49 6.55
N SER A 108 5.93 22.29 6.02
CA SER A 108 5.06 23.16 6.83
C SER A 108 4.04 22.40 7.70
N GLN A 109 3.83 21.12 7.44
CA GLN A 109 2.98 20.23 8.22
C GLN A 109 3.74 18.93 8.49
N ASP A 110 3.63 18.41 9.70
CA ASP A 110 4.13 17.10 10.04
C ASP A 110 3.18 16.01 9.49
N TRP A 111 3.49 15.55 8.27
CA TRP A 111 2.71 14.53 7.59
C TRP A 111 3.01 13.11 8.06
N ASN A 112 3.90 12.94 9.02
CA ASN A 112 4.15 11.65 9.65
C ASN A 112 3.21 11.36 10.81
N ARG A 113 2.38 12.36 11.21
CA ARG A 113 1.42 12.27 12.30
C ARG A 113 -0.01 12.25 11.80
N SER A 114 -0.91 11.76 12.66
CA SER A 114 -2.34 11.95 12.47
C SER A 114 -2.69 13.44 12.49
N PHE A 115 -3.69 13.83 11.74
CA PHE A 115 -4.19 15.20 11.73
C PHE A 115 -5.71 15.23 11.61
N GLU A 116 -6.31 16.24 12.17
CA GLU A 116 -7.75 16.51 12.09
C GLU A 116 -7.98 17.96 11.69
N TRP A 117 -8.70 18.18 10.60
CA TRP A 117 -9.07 19.50 10.12
C TRP A 117 -10.57 19.69 10.26
N SER A 118 -10.93 20.33 11.36
CA SER A 118 -12.31 20.61 11.67
C SER A 118 -12.89 21.67 10.75
N LYS A 119 -14.15 21.47 10.37
CA LYS A 119 -14.98 22.49 9.75
C LYS A 119 -16.24 22.66 10.60
N VAL A 120 -16.47 23.89 11.05
CA VAL A 120 -17.74 24.24 11.71
C VAL A 120 -18.87 24.01 10.69
N ASP A 121 -19.93 23.34 11.12
CA ASP A 121 -21.09 22.99 10.29
C ASP A 121 -20.76 22.13 9.04
N ALA A 122 -19.73 21.27 9.15
CA ALA A 122 -19.46 20.31 8.10
C ALA A 122 -20.72 19.47 7.80
N GLU A 123 -21.07 19.32 6.54
CA GLU A 123 -22.21 18.51 6.12
C GLU A 123 -21.82 17.02 6.02
N TYR A 124 -20.54 16.73 5.93
CA TYR A 124 -19.98 15.38 5.86
C TYR A 124 -18.55 15.33 6.40
N GLY A 125 -18.07 14.10 6.64
CA GLY A 125 -16.70 13.84 7.04
C GLY A 125 -15.95 12.93 6.05
N VAL A 126 -14.61 13.06 6.05
CA VAL A 126 -13.73 12.22 5.23
C VAL A 126 -12.59 11.68 6.11
N LEU A 127 -12.56 10.36 6.29
CA LEU A 127 -11.47 9.64 6.94
C LEU A 127 -10.47 9.18 5.88
N LEU A 128 -9.19 9.46 6.10
CA LEU A 128 -8.10 9.18 5.15
C LEU A 128 -7.14 8.15 5.74
N LEU A 129 -6.91 7.03 5.00
CA LEU A 129 -6.10 5.90 5.43
C LEU A 129 -4.99 5.61 4.42
N HIS A 130 -3.74 5.73 4.83
CA HIS A 130 -2.57 5.52 3.97
C HIS A 130 -2.18 4.03 3.84
N GLY A 131 -1.21 3.73 2.94
CA GLY A 131 -0.71 2.38 2.68
C GLY A 131 0.39 1.92 3.64
N MET A 132 0.83 0.65 3.47
CA MET A 132 1.94 0.07 4.21
C MET A 132 3.25 0.80 3.88
N SER A 133 4.08 1.04 4.88
CA SER A 133 5.31 1.84 4.85
C SER A 133 5.16 3.33 4.54
N ASP A 134 3.95 3.79 4.20
CA ASP A 134 3.64 5.21 3.97
C ASP A 134 3.37 5.97 5.29
N SER A 135 2.99 7.21 5.17
CA SER A 135 2.45 8.05 6.25
C SER A 135 1.20 8.79 5.73
N PRO A 136 0.51 9.56 6.57
CA PRO A 136 -0.61 10.40 6.13
C PRO A 136 -0.30 11.32 4.94
N TYR A 137 0.97 11.56 4.60
CA TYR A 137 1.38 12.28 3.39
C TYR A 137 0.78 11.68 2.11
N ALA A 138 0.68 10.35 2.02
CA ALA A 138 0.09 9.69 0.87
C ALA A 138 -1.34 10.15 0.58
N MET A 139 -2.05 10.63 1.60
CA MET A 139 -3.42 11.13 1.50
C MET A 139 -3.51 12.67 1.47
N SER A 140 -2.38 13.38 1.47
CA SER A 140 -2.30 14.82 1.63
C SER A 140 -3.06 15.62 0.56
N HIS A 141 -3.09 15.15 -0.69
CA HIS A 141 -3.79 15.82 -1.78
C HIS A 141 -5.30 15.68 -1.66
N PHE A 142 -5.80 14.53 -1.20
CA PHE A 142 -7.22 14.32 -0.91
C PHE A 142 -7.62 15.15 0.31
N ALA A 143 -6.79 15.18 1.36
CA ALA A 143 -7.01 16.04 2.52
C ALA A 143 -7.15 17.50 2.11
N LYS A 144 -6.21 18.03 1.30
CA LYS A 144 -6.24 19.41 0.81
C LYS A 144 -7.46 19.69 -0.08
N HIS A 145 -7.90 18.70 -0.87
CA HIS A 145 -9.09 18.82 -1.74
C HIS A 145 -10.37 19.03 -0.91
N TYR A 146 -10.49 18.33 0.22
CA TYR A 146 -11.67 18.41 1.09
C TYR A 146 -11.52 19.44 2.23
N LYS A 147 -10.33 20.04 2.41
CA LYS A 147 -10.12 21.09 3.42
C LYS A 147 -11.08 22.26 3.24
N GLY A 148 -11.80 22.63 4.31
CA GLY A 148 -12.81 23.67 4.29
C GLY A 148 -14.14 23.29 3.63
N LYS A 149 -14.27 22.07 3.08
CA LYS A 149 -15.52 21.49 2.56
C LYS A 149 -16.11 20.48 3.55
N ALA A 150 -15.27 19.65 4.13
CA ALA A 150 -15.63 18.56 5.03
C ALA A 150 -14.86 18.64 6.36
N HIS A 151 -15.29 17.87 7.34
CA HIS A 151 -14.48 17.49 8.47
C HIS A 151 -13.53 16.39 8.04
N VAL A 152 -12.21 16.61 8.11
CA VAL A 152 -11.20 15.70 7.54
C VAL A 152 -10.30 15.17 8.64
N LEU A 153 -10.16 13.84 8.72
CA LEU A 153 -9.24 13.18 9.62
C LEU A 153 -8.29 12.28 8.79
N GLY A 154 -6.99 12.53 8.90
CA GLY A 154 -5.95 11.66 8.36
C GLY A 154 -5.28 10.88 9.49
N LEU A 155 -5.44 9.56 9.49
CA LEU A 155 -4.93 8.68 10.52
C LEU A 155 -3.50 8.22 10.20
N ARG A 156 -2.58 8.36 11.14
CA ARG A 156 -1.31 7.61 11.13
C ARG A 156 -1.62 6.18 11.62
N LEU A 157 -1.39 5.21 10.78
CA LEU A 157 -1.52 3.81 11.18
C LEU A 157 -0.39 3.41 12.15
N PRO A 158 -0.64 2.55 13.15
CA PRO A 158 0.39 2.01 14.02
C PRO A 158 1.58 1.43 13.25
N GLY A 159 2.79 1.68 13.73
CA GLY A 159 4.03 1.25 13.08
C GLY A 159 4.54 2.16 11.95
N HIS A 160 3.81 3.23 11.62
CA HIS A 160 4.13 4.12 10.49
C HIS A 160 4.55 5.52 10.94
N GLY A 161 5.17 6.27 10.01
CA GLY A 161 5.56 7.67 10.26
C GLY A 161 6.77 7.86 11.19
N THR A 162 7.25 6.82 11.85
CA THR A 162 8.35 6.84 12.83
C THR A 162 9.57 6.08 12.33
N LEU A 163 9.72 4.80 12.69
CA LEU A 163 10.86 3.95 12.35
C LEU A 163 10.42 2.71 11.58
N PRO A 164 11.17 2.26 10.57
CA PRO A 164 10.86 1.01 9.87
C PRO A 164 10.95 -0.22 10.79
N SER A 165 11.70 -0.17 11.91
CA SER A 165 11.75 -1.23 12.93
C SER A 165 10.36 -1.55 13.50
N ALA A 166 9.45 -0.58 13.61
CA ALA A 166 8.09 -0.80 14.09
C ALA A 166 7.32 -1.79 13.20
N LEU A 167 7.60 -1.83 11.89
CA LEU A 167 7.00 -2.78 10.95
C LEU A 167 7.40 -4.24 11.23
N THR A 168 8.45 -4.49 12.02
CA THR A 168 8.84 -5.85 12.40
C THR A 168 7.90 -6.48 13.43
N LYS A 169 7.07 -5.67 14.12
CA LYS A 169 6.24 -6.08 15.25
C LYS A 169 4.75 -5.79 15.09
N VAL A 170 4.37 -4.76 14.34
CA VAL A 170 2.98 -4.34 14.14
C VAL A 170 2.11 -5.51 13.64
N THR A 171 0.86 -5.53 14.06
CA THR A 171 -0.14 -6.50 13.60
C THR A 171 -1.24 -5.77 12.81
N TRP A 172 -1.97 -6.50 11.95
CA TRP A 172 -3.11 -5.91 11.26
C TRP A 172 -4.24 -5.56 12.24
N GLN A 173 -4.36 -6.28 13.35
CA GLN A 173 -5.33 -6.00 14.40
C GLN A 173 -5.06 -4.65 15.08
N ASP A 174 -3.77 -4.30 15.30
CA ASP A 174 -3.41 -2.98 15.85
C ASP A 174 -3.87 -1.87 14.91
N MET A 175 -3.64 -2.03 13.60
CA MET A 175 -4.08 -1.05 12.60
C MET A 175 -5.60 -1.00 12.47
N ALA A 176 -6.29 -2.15 12.47
CA ALA A 176 -7.76 -2.21 12.40
C ALA A 176 -8.40 -1.55 13.64
N ALA A 177 -7.84 -1.77 14.83
CA ALA A 177 -8.31 -1.13 16.06
C ALA A 177 -8.13 0.41 16.01
N ALA A 178 -6.98 0.90 15.51
CA ALA A 178 -6.76 2.33 15.31
C ALA A 178 -7.77 2.94 14.32
N VAL A 179 -8.08 2.24 13.21
CA VAL A 179 -9.12 2.66 12.26
C VAL A 179 -10.49 2.72 12.93
N ALA A 180 -10.81 1.73 13.78
CA ALA A 180 -12.08 1.73 14.52
C ALA A 180 -12.19 2.94 15.48
N ILE A 181 -11.10 3.26 16.21
CA ILE A 181 -11.04 4.44 17.09
C ILE A 181 -11.24 5.75 16.31
N ALA A 182 -10.54 5.89 15.16
CA ALA A 182 -10.67 7.08 14.31
C ALA A 182 -12.08 7.20 13.68
N THR A 183 -12.66 6.07 13.27
CA THR A 183 -14.02 6.03 12.71
C THR A 183 -15.04 6.45 13.77
N GLU A 184 -14.92 5.95 15.00
CA GLU A 184 -15.79 6.30 16.10
C GLU A 184 -15.69 7.80 16.45
N GLN A 185 -14.48 8.38 16.48
CA GLN A 185 -14.25 9.82 16.63
C GLN A 185 -15.01 10.62 15.57
N MET A 186 -14.88 10.21 14.31
CA MET A 186 -15.56 10.88 13.20
C MET A 186 -17.09 10.78 13.34
N LYS A 187 -17.63 9.63 13.71
CA LYS A 187 -19.07 9.44 13.93
C LYS A 187 -19.59 10.30 15.08
N GLN A 188 -18.86 10.38 16.19
CA GLN A 188 -19.23 11.25 17.33
C GLN A 188 -19.22 12.72 16.93
N THR A 189 -18.24 13.16 16.15
CA THR A 189 -18.12 14.55 15.69
C THR A 189 -19.21 14.92 14.68
N LEU A 190 -19.57 13.99 13.79
CA LEU A 190 -20.52 14.24 12.70
C LEU A 190 -22.00 14.01 13.10
N GLY A 191 -22.26 13.18 14.12
CA GLY A 191 -23.59 12.72 14.45
C GLY A 191 -24.19 11.89 13.30
N ASP A 192 -25.37 12.29 12.83
CA ASP A 192 -26.08 11.59 11.74
C ASP A 192 -25.58 11.95 10.33
N LYS A 193 -24.62 12.88 10.23
CA LYS A 193 -24.08 13.29 8.93
C LYS A 193 -23.22 12.18 8.31
N PRO A 194 -23.16 12.10 6.98
CA PRO A 194 -22.44 11.03 6.29
C PRO A 194 -20.93 11.09 6.53
N LEU A 195 -20.35 9.93 6.75
CA LEU A 195 -18.92 9.71 6.85
C LEU A 195 -18.44 8.91 5.63
N TYR A 196 -17.46 9.43 4.93
CA TYR A 196 -16.79 8.77 3.82
C TYR A 196 -15.38 8.34 4.23
N VAL A 197 -14.90 7.24 3.67
CA VAL A 197 -13.52 6.81 3.85
C VAL A 197 -12.78 6.75 2.51
N VAL A 198 -11.56 7.25 2.51
CA VAL A 198 -10.65 7.18 1.36
C VAL A 198 -9.40 6.42 1.81
N GLY A 199 -9.18 5.25 1.21
CA GLY A 199 -8.08 4.36 1.58
C GLY A 199 -7.14 4.07 0.42
N PHE A 200 -5.85 3.96 0.72
CA PHE A 200 -4.82 3.54 -0.22
C PHE A 200 -4.17 2.23 0.22
N SER A 201 -4.09 1.25 -0.69
CA SER A 201 -3.39 -0.03 -0.47
C SER A 201 -3.88 -0.73 0.81
N THR A 202 -3.04 -0.89 1.84
CA THR A 202 -3.39 -1.44 3.14
C THR A 202 -4.49 -0.62 3.84
N GLY A 203 -4.46 0.71 3.73
CA GLY A 203 -5.52 1.57 4.26
C GLY A 203 -6.88 1.31 3.62
N ALA A 204 -6.90 0.99 2.32
CA ALA A 204 -8.11 0.58 1.62
C ALA A 204 -8.62 -0.80 2.10
N ALA A 205 -7.71 -1.74 2.32
CA ALA A 205 -8.06 -3.05 2.89
C ALA A 205 -8.59 -2.96 4.32
N LEU A 206 -8.05 -2.03 5.14
CA LEU A 206 -8.52 -1.76 6.50
C LEU A 206 -9.89 -1.09 6.50
N ALA A 207 -10.15 -0.15 5.58
CA ALA A 207 -11.47 0.46 5.42
C ALA A 207 -12.54 -0.60 5.10
N LEU A 208 -12.24 -1.48 4.16
CA LEU A 208 -13.11 -2.62 3.81
C LEU A 208 -13.27 -3.58 4.98
N ASN A 209 -12.18 -3.93 5.67
CA ASN A 209 -12.21 -4.80 6.86
C ASN A 209 -13.17 -4.26 7.93
N HIS A 210 -13.09 -2.97 8.24
CA HIS A 210 -13.95 -2.33 9.21
C HIS A 210 -15.44 -2.57 8.92
N GLU A 211 -15.87 -2.39 7.67
CA GLU A 211 -17.26 -2.60 7.27
C GLU A 211 -17.65 -4.08 7.24
N LEU A 212 -16.78 -4.95 6.73
CA LEU A 212 -17.02 -6.40 6.70
C LEU A 212 -17.22 -6.97 8.11
N GLU A 213 -16.39 -6.58 9.08
CA GLU A 213 -16.51 -6.99 10.49
C GLU A 213 -17.82 -6.50 11.12
N ARG A 214 -18.26 -5.30 10.80
CA ARG A 214 -19.54 -4.77 11.27
C ARG A 214 -20.71 -5.57 10.74
N ILE A 215 -20.73 -5.84 9.44
CA ILE A 215 -21.78 -6.63 8.79
C ILE A 215 -21.76 -8.08 9.31
N ALA A 216 -20.56 -8.66 9.51
CA ALA A 216 -20.41 -9.98 10.12
C ALA A 216 -21.01 -10.04 11.54
N SER A 217 -20.90 -8.93 12.28
CA SER A 217 -21.48 -8.75 13.61
C SER A 217 -22.95 -8.28 13.61
N ASN A 218 -23.63 -8.28 12.47
CA ASN A 218 -25.02 -7.79 12.27
C ASN A 218 -25.21 -6.31 12.67
N LYS A 219 -24.18 -5.48 12.47
CA LYS A 219 -24.23 -4.02 12.66
C LYS A 219 -24.34 -3.33 11.31
N GLN A 220 -24.92 -2.13 11.30
CA GLN A 220 -24.99 -1.29 10.10
C GLN A 220 -23.61 -0.74 9.74
N ALA A 221 -23.38 -0.50 8.43
CA ALA A 221 -22.21 0.18 7.93
C ALA A 221 -22.05 1.57 8.57
N HIS A 222 -20.79 2.00 8.77
CA HIS A 222 -20.47 3.32 9.26
C HIS A 222 -20.27 4.34 8.12
N TYR A 223 -19.73 3.87 7.00
CA TYR A 223 -19.42 4.75 5.88
C TYR A 223 -20.61 4.87 4.94
N ALA A 224 -20.83 6.09 4.45
CA ALA A 224 -21.82 6.36 3.40
C ALA A 224 -21.31 5.88 2.02
N ALA A 225 -19.99 5.99 1.78
CA ALA A 225 -19.31 5.35 0.66
C ALA A 225 -17.80 5.16 0.98
N MET A 226 -17.17 4.25 0.24
CA MET A 226 -15.73 3.98 0.32
C MET A 226 -15.06 4.28 -1.02
N VAL A 227 -13.93 5.03 -0.99
CA VAL A 227 -13.06 5.23 -2.15
C VAL A 227 -11.75 4.51 -1.89
N LEU A 228 -11.42 3.55 -2.74
CA LEU A 228 -10.29 2.65 -2.55
C LEU A 228 -9.30 2.80 -3.70
N PHE A 229 -8.04 3.07 -3.37
CA PHE A 229 -6.94 3.14 -4.33
C PHE A 229 -6.06 1.90 -4.20
N SER A 230 -5.99 1.09 -5.25
CA SER A 230 -5.23 -0.17 -5.27
C SER A 230 -5.36 -0.95 -3.96
N PRO A 231 -6.59 -1.37 -3.58
CA PRO A 231 -6.83 -2.03 -2.29
C PRO A 231 -6.07 -3.36 -2.21
N ALA A 232 -5.44 -3.62 -1.07
CA ALA A 232 -4.70 -4.86 -0.81
C ALA A 232 -5.68 -6.01 -0.51
N ILE A 233 -6.42 -6.46 -1.52
CA ILE A 233 -7.43 -7.53 -1.43
C ILE A 233 -6.82 -8.90 -1.72
N GLY A 234 -5.78 -8.99 -2.55
CA GLY A 234 -4.99 -10.18 -2.80
C GLY A 234 -3.52 -9.83 -2.83
N LEU A 235 -2.70 -10.75 -2.41
CA LEU A 235 -1.25 -10.64 -2.47
C LEU A 235 -0.66 -11.92 -3.05
N PRO A 236 0.44 -11.83 -3.81
CA PRO A 236 1.10 -13.01 -4.31
C PRO A 236 1.50 -13.97 -3.18
N PRO A 237 1.35 -15.31 -3.36
CA PRO A 237 1.60 -16.32 -2.31
C PRO A 237 3.02 -16.31 -1.72
N VAL A 238 3.99 -15.65 -2.38
CA VAL A 238 5.36 -15.50 -1.90
C VAL A 238 5.43 -14.83 -0.52
N ALA A 239 4.43 -14.02 -0.17
CA ALA A 239 4.32 -13.41 1.16
C ALA A 239 4.15 -14.45 2.29
N ALA A 240 3.55 -15.61 2.02
CA ALA A 240 3.31 -16.67 3.02
C ALA A 240 4.59 -17.34 3.55
N GLY A 241 5.67 -17.41 2.73
CA GLY A 241 6.98 -17.98 3.12
C GLY A 241 7.82 -17.09 4.04
N ALA A 242 7.53 -15.81 4.05
CA ALA A 242 8.29 -14.78 4.75
C ALA A 242 8.32 -14.96 6.29
N ARG A 243 7.27 -15.55 6.86
CA ARG A 243 7.16 -15.84 8.30
C ARG A 243 8.26 -16.74 8.85
N TRP A 244 8.58 -17.80 8.12
CA TRP A 244 9.59 -18.74 8.58
C TRP A 244 10.97 -18.10 8.62
N GLN A 245 11.26 -17.22 7.65
CA GLN A 245 12.49 -16.45 7.58
C GLN A 245 12.63 -15.55 8.82
N ALA A 246 11.61 -14.74 9.16
CA ALA A 246 11.65 -13.85 10.31
C ALA A 246 11.74 -14.61 11.65
N ARG A 247 10.98 -15.71 11.80
CA ARG A 247 11.04 -16.56 13.01
C ARG A 247 12.42 -17.19 13.18
N LEU A 248 13.00 -17.71 12.11
CA LEU A 248 14.33 -18.27 12.12
C LEU A 248 15.37 -17.20 12.50
N GLY A 249 15.23 -15.99 11.94
CA GLY A 249 16.06 -14.84 12.29
C GLY A 249 16.03 -14.52 13.77
N ASN A 250 14.85 -14.41 14.35
CA ASN A 250 14.67 -14.13 15.78
C ASN A 250 15.27 -15.25 16.69
N ILE A 251 15.07 -16.53 16.32
CA ILE A 251 15.60 -17.66 17.09
C ILE A 251 17.14 -17.70 17.04
N LEU A 252 17.72 -17.35 15.90
CA LEU A 252 19.16 -17.40 15.66
C LEU A 252 19.89 -16.10 16.00
N GLY A 253 19.18 -15.03 16.40
CA GLY A 253 19.76 -13.69 16.60
C GLY A 253 20.28 -13.05 15.31
N LEU A 254 19.68 -13.38 14.16
CA LEU A 254 20.06 -12.90 12.84
C LEU A 254 19.09 -11.80 12.38
N ASP A 255 19.21 -10.60 12.95
CA ASP A 255 18.27 -9.49 12.77
C ASP A 255 18.05 -9.10 11.30
N LYS A 256 19.08 -9.23 10.43
CA LYS A 256 18.96 -8.98 8.99
C LYS A 256 17.93 -9.87 8.30
N LEU A 257 17.57 -11.03 8.87
CA LEU A 257 16.50 -11.90 8.34
C LEU A 257 15.08 -11.35 8.57
N SER A 258 14.91 -10.39 9.46
CA SER A 258 13.63 -9.70 9.69
C SER A 258 13.28 -8.72 8.58
N TRP A 259 14.16 -8.52 7.60
CA TRP A 259 14.01 -7.53 6.53
C TRP A 259 13.95 -8.18 5.15
N ASN A 260 12.98 -7.79 4.33
CA ASN A 260 12.96 -8.08 2.90
C ASN A 260 13.97 -7.21 2.16
N SER A 261 13.97 -5.91 2.45
CA SER A 261 14.94 -4.96 1.93
C SER A 261 15.45 -4.04 3.04
N ILE A 262 16.73 -3.74 3.00
CA ILE A 262 17.40 -2.75 3.84
C ILE A 262 17.91 -1.68 2.89
N GLN A 263 17.40 -0.46 3.00
CA GLN A 263 17.68 0.64 2.09
C GLN A 263 17.97 1.93 2.87
N SER A 264 18.50 2.94 2.19
CA SER A 264 18.61 4.28 2.73
C SER A 264 17.22 4.89 2.93
N GLU A 265 17.02 5.55 4.06
CA GLU A 265 15.76 6.22 4.42
C GLU A 265 15.76 7.67 3.88
N TYR A 266 15.71 7.79 2.56
CA TYR A 266 15.79 9.09 1.85
C TYR A 266 14.44 9.75 1.62
N ASP A 267 13.33 9.01 1.79
CA ASP A 267 11.98 9.55 1.62
C ASP A 267 11.45 10.06 2.97
N PRO A 268 11.07 11.34 3.11
CA PRO A 268 10.62 11.90 4.39
C PRO A 268 9.34 11.27 4.92
N PHE A 269 8.52 10.64 4.06
CA PHE A 269 7.16 10.20 4.38
C PHE A 269 6.89 8.73 4.09
N LYS A 270 7.87 8.01 3.58
CA LYS A 270 7.76 6.58 3.27
C LYS A 270 9.03 5.87 3.69
N TYR A 271 8.92 4.70 4.30
CA TYR A 271 10.08 3.88 4.60
C TYR A 271 10.70 3.30 3.32
N GLY A 272 12.01 3.41 3.19
CA GLY A 272 12.79 2.76 2.15
C GLY A 272 12.99 1.27 2.45
N SER A 273 13.26 0.95 3.71
CA SER A 273 13.42 -0.41 4.20
C SER A 273 12.07 -1.08 4.44
N PHE A 274 11.98 -2.38 4.13
CA PHE A 274 10.73 -3.12 4.26
C PHE A 274 10.92 -4.40 5.08
N ALA A 275 10.22 -4.48 6.21
CA ALA A 275 10.25 -5.65 7.09
C ALA A 275 9.48 -6.83 6.48
N VAL A 276 9.95 -8.05 6.75
CA VAL A 276 9.27 -9.30 6.36
C VAL A 276 7.86 -9.35 6.96
N ASN A 277 7.72 -8.96 8.23
CA ASN A 277 6.43 -8.93 8.93
C ASN A 277 5.42 -7.99 8.27
N ALA A 278 5.85 -6.87 7.67
CA ALA A 278 4.93 -5.95 6.98
C ALA A 278 4.16 -6.64 5.84
N GLY A 279 4.85 -7.47 5.04
CA GLY A 279 4.21 -8.28 4.00
C GLY A 279 3.23 -9.32 4.58
N ASP A 280 3.62 -10.01 5.67
CA ASP A 280 2.76 -10.99 6.35
C ASP A 280 1.48 -10.36 6.95
N VAL A 281 1.62 -9.18 7.52
CA VAL A 281 0.50 -8.41 8.10
C VAL A 281 -0.54 -8.07 7.04
N VAL A 282 -0.11 -7.56 5.88
CA VAL A 282 -1.03 -7.22 4.78
C VAL A 282 -1.63 -8.48 4.17
N TYR A 283 -0.84 -9.54 4.00
CA TYR A 283 -1.32 -10.82 3.52
C TYR A 283 -2.44 -11.39 4.40
N ARG A 284 -2.26 -11.38 5.73
CA ARG A 284 -3.30 -11.87 6.67
C ARG A 284 -4.54 -11.02 6.69
N LEU A 285 -4.41 -9.70 6.62
CA LEU A 285 -5.56 -8.81 6.50
C LEU A 285 -6.35 -9.11 5.22
N SER A 286 -5.63 -9.30 4.12
CA SER A 286 -6.21 -9.68 2.83
C SER A 286 -6.97 -11.01 2.91
N GLU A 287 -6.34 -12.06 3.42
CA GLU A 287 -6.97 -13.38 3.58
C GLU A 287 -8.21 -13.31 4.49
N HIS A 288 -8.11 -12.58 5.61
CA HIS A 288 -9.25 -12.40 6.51
C HIS A 288 -10.42 -11.67 5.83
N ASN A 289 -10.14 -10.63 5.04
CA ASN A 289 -11.18 -9.96 4.26
C ASN A 289 -11.82 -10.89 3.23
N LEU A 290 -11.03 -11.71 2.53
CA LEU A 290 -11.55 -12.69 1.57
C LEU A 290 -12.41 -13.77 2.25
N GLU A 291 -12.02 -14.23 3.43
CA GLU A 291 -12.82 -15.15 4.24
C GLU A 291 -14.16 -14.51 4.61
N LEU A 292 -14.18 -13.27 5.10
CA LEU A 292 -15.41 -12.54 5.43
C LEU A 292 -16.31 -12.34 4.20
N ILE A 293 -15.75 -11.93 3.06
CA ILE A 293 -16.50 -11.76 1.80
C ILE A 293 -17.19 -13.09 1.42
N ASN A 294 -16.46 -14.20 1.47
CA ASN A 294 -17.02 -15.51 1.13
C ASN A 294 -18.06 -15.99 2.14
N GLN A 295 -17.88 -15.75 3.45
CA GLN A 295 -18.80 -16.14 4.51
C GLN A 295 -20.10 -15.32 4.46
N LEU A 296 -20.01 -14.02 4.21
CA LEU A 296 -21.16 -13.12 4.14
C LEU A 296 -22.02 -13.42 2.91
N GLY A 297 -21.41 -13.76 1.80
CA GLY A 297 -22.11 -13.96 0.53
C GLY A 297 -22.79 -12.68 0.02
N LYS A 298 -23.32 -12.75 -1.19
CA LYS A 298 -23.86 -11.61 -1.91
C LYS A 298 -25.03 -10.92 -1.19
N GLU A 299 -25.85 -11.68 -0.49
CA GLU A 299 -27.02 -11.16 0.24
C GLU A 299 -26.63 -10.24 1.40
N ARG A 300 -25.70 -10.68 2.26
CA ARG A 300 -25.27 -9.86 3.40
C ARG A 300 -24.33 -8.72 2.97
N LEU A 301 -23.55 -8.92 1.90
CA LEU A 301 -22.72 -7.87 1.31
C LEU A 301 -23.56 -6.70 0.74
N ALA A 302 -24.86 -6.87 0.55
CA ALA A 302 -25.77 -5.76 0.22
C ALA A 302 -25.86 -4.69 1.33
N GLY A 303 -25.39 -4.99 2.54
CA GLY A 303 -25.21 -4.02 3.62
C GLY A 303 -23.95 -3.15 3.49
N LEU A 304 -23.05 -3.44 2.56
CA LEU A 304 -21.89 -2.57 2.29
C LEU A 304 -22.31 -1.27 1.61
N ALA A 305 -21.71 -0.18 2.04
CA ALA A 305 -21.79 1.09 1.33
C ALA A 305 -21.21 0.99 -0.09
N PRO A 306 -21.63 1.84 -1.04
CA PRO A 306 -21.05 1.91 -2.37
C PRO A 306 -19.52 2.03 -2.32
N ILE A 307 -18.84 1.27 -3.18
CA ILE A 307 -17.37 1.25 -3.28
C ILE A 307 -16.98 1.79 -4.66
N LEU A 308 -16.13 2.82 -4.67
CA LEU A 308 -15.43 3.29 -5.86
C LEU A 308 -13.97 2.85 -5.75
N THR A 309 -13.50 2.00 -6.65
CA THR A 309 -12.10 1.55 -6.66
C THR A 309 -11.37 2.08 -7.89
N PHE A 310 -10.16 2.59 -7.68
CA PHE A 310 -9.19 2.91 -8.73
C PHE A 310 -8.04 1.92 -8.70
N GLN A 311 -7.80 1.24 -9.83
CA GLN A 311 -6.82 0.16 -9.94
C GLN A 311 -6.00 0.30 -11.21
N SER A 312 -4.67 0.11 -11.13
CA SER A 312 -3.83 -0.05 -12.32
C SER A 312 -3.89 -1.49 -12.81
N LEU A 313 -4.02 -1.69 -14.11
CA LEU A 313 -4.04 -3.02 -14.72
C LEU A 313 -2.74 -3.80 -14.46
N THR A 314 -1.61 -3.11 -14.43
CA THR A 314 -0.27 -3.68 -14.19
C THR A 314 0.25 -3.39 -12.78
N ASP A 315 -0.63 -3.37 -11.78
CA ASP A 315 -0.21 -3.30 -10.39
C ASP A 315 0.51 -4.60 -10.01
N ASP A 316 1.76 -4.48 -9.53
CA ASP A 316 2.59 -5.61 -9.10
C ASP A 316 2.74 -5.70 -7.57
N THR A 317 2.13 -4.74 -6.87
CA THR A 317 2.16 -4.66 -5.40
C THR A 317 0.96 -5.38 -4.81
N VAL A 318 -0.22 -5.19 -5.42
CA VAL A 318 -1.44 -5.90 -5.07
C VAL A 318 -1.96 -6.67 -6.29
N ASP A 319 -2.64 -7.77 -6.05
CA ASP A 319 -3.20 -8.60 -7.12
C ASP A 319 -4.47 -7.95 -7.70
N THR A 320 -4.34 -7.33 -8.87
CA THR A 320 -5.48 -6.77 -9.61
C THR A 320 -6.54 -7.83 -9.90
N SER A 321 -6.15 -9.10 -10.13
CA SER A 321 -7.08 -10.20 -10.35
C SER A 321 -7.95 -10.45 -9.12
N ALA A 322 -7.39 -10.35 -7.91
CA ALA A 322 -8.17 -10.49 -6.68
C ALA A 322 -9.18 -9.34 -6.51
N VAL A 323 -8.82 -8.12 -6.88
CA VAL A 323 -9.77 -6.98 -6.84
C VAL A 323 -10.97 -7.26 -7.76
N VAL A 324 -10.73 -7.75 -8.98
CA VAL A 324 -11.80 -8.05 -9.94
C VAL A 324 -12.59 -9.28 -9.48
N ASN A 325 -11.93 -10.42 -9.28
CA ASN A 325 -12.59 -11.72 -9.16
C ASN A 325 -13.02 -12.04 -7.72
N SER A 326 -12.25 -11.60 -6.72
CA SER A 326 -12.51 -11.93 -5.31
C SER A 326 -13.29 -10.86 -4.56
N LEU A 327 -13.29 -9.60 -5.07
CA LEU A 327 -14.12 -8.53 -4.52
C LEU A 327 -15.28 -8.22 -5.45
N TYR A 328 -15.04 -7.58 -6.61
CA TYR A 328 -16.13 -7.01 -7.43
C TYR A 328 -17.12 -8.03 -7.97
N GLN A 329 -16.67 -9.21 -8.41
CA GLN A 329 -17.55 -10.31 -8.84
C GLN A 329 -18.41 -10.89 -7.70
N LYS A 330 -18.08 -10.60 -6.45
CA LYS A 330 -18.85 -11.03 -5.26
C LYS A 330 -19.82 -9.96 -4.75
N LEU A 331 -19.64 -8.70 -5.16
CA LEU A 331 -20.48 -7.60 -4.72
C LEU A 331 -21.87 -7.66 -5.35
N PRO A 332 -22.93 -7.26 -4.62
CA PRO A 332 -24.27 -7.08 -5.17
C PRO A 332 -24.38 -5.76 -5.95
N ASN A 333 -25.47 -5.60 -6.69
CA ASN A 333 -25.76 -4.37 -7.45
C ASN A 333 -26.35 -3.28 -6.52
N VAL A 334 -25.45 -2.58 -5.82
CA VAL A 334 -25.81 -1.46 -4.93
C VAL A 334 -25.03 -0.17 -5.24
N GLY A 335 -24.56 0.00 -6.45
CA GLY A 335 -23.89 1.23 -6.91
C GLY A 335 -22.35 1.20 -6.77
N HIS A 336 -21.74 0.02 -6.74
CA HIS A 336 -20.28 -0.11 -6.79
C HIS A 336 -19.72 0.27 -8.17
N GLU A 337 -18.50 0.84 -8.18
CA GLU A 337 -17.79 1.18 -9.42
C GLU A 337 -16.32 0.78 -9.33
N LEU A 338 -15.82 0.07 -10.36
CA LEU A 338 -14.41 -0.21 -10.58
C LEU A 338 -13.90 0.60 -11.77
N VAL A 339 -12.89 1.44 -11.52
CA VAL A 339 -12.16 2.17 -12.55
C VAL A 339 -10.78 1.55 -12.69
N MET A 340 -10.51 0.95 -13.84
CA MET A 340 -9.24 0.32 -14.13
C MET A 340 -8.45 1.17 -15.14
N PHE A 341 -7.21 1.50 -14.81
CA PHE A 341 -6.29 2.19 -15.73
C PHE A 341 -5.51 1.15 -16.53
N ASP A 342 -5.71 1.17 -17.84
CA ASP A 342 -4.95 0.34 -18.77
C ASP A 342 -3.51 0.87 -18.92
N ILE A 343 -2.69 0.14 -19.66
CA ILE A 343 -1.37 0.57 -20.10
C ILE A 343 -1.48 1.59 -21.23
N ASN A 344 -0.41 2.31 -21.51
CA ASN A 344 -0.35 3.26 -22.63
C ASN A 344 -0.19 2.51 -23.96
N ARG A 345 -1.29 2.19 -24.65
CA ARG A 345 -1.36 1.34 -25.85
C ARG A 345 -1.05 2.08 -27.17
N THR A 346 -0.02 2.93 -27.17
CA THR A 346 0.46 3.47 -28.46
C THR A 346 1.09 2.37 -29.33
N LYS A 347 1.14 2.57 -30.67
CA LYS A 347 1.76 1.61 -31.62
C LYS A 347 3.15 1.13 -31.18
N VAL A 348 3.96 2.03 -30.65
CA VAL A 348 5.31 1.70 -30.15
C VAL A 348 5.21 0.73 -28.97
N ASN A 349 4.36 1.04 -28.00
CA ASN A 349 4.21 0.19 -26.80
C ASN A 349 3.56 -1.16 -27.14
N LEU A 350 2.55 -1.16 -28.04
CA LEU A 350 1.90 -2.39 -28.51
C LEU A 350 2.92 -3.38 -29.13
N SER A 351 3.91 -2.85 -29.86
CA SER A 351 4.96 -3.70 -30.45
C SER A 351 5.90 -4.33 -29.41
N LEU A 352 5.89 -3.85 -28.18
CA LEU A 352 6.73 -4.37 -27.08
C LEU A 352 5.96 -5.37 -26.19
N ILE A 353 4.65 -5.52 -26.35
CA ILE A 353 3.84 -6.42 -25.53
C ILE A 353 4.13 -7.87 -25.91
N LEU A 354 4.57 -8.66 -24.93
CA LEU A 354 4.72 -10.11 -25.04
C LEU A 354 3.45 -10.83 -24.55
N ASN A 355 2.95 -10.42 -23.37
CA ASN A 355 1.73 -10.94 -22.77
C ASN A 355 0.81 -9.76 -22.46
N ASP A 356 -0.36 -9.70 -23.11
CA ASP A 356 -1.30 -8.61 -22.88
C ASP A 356 -1.88 -8.72 -21.47
N PRO A 357 -1.74 -7.67 -20.62
CA PRO A 357 -2.24 -7.70 -19.26
C PRO A 357 -3.78 -7.69 -19.15
N LEU A 358 -4.53 -7.48 -20.25
CA LEU A 358 -5.99 -7.64 -20.29
C LEU A 358 -6.45 -9.09 -20.47
N LEU A 359 -5.60 -9.99 -21.01
CA LEU A 359 -5.96 -11.39 -21.27
C LEU A 359 -6.56 -12.12 -20.04
N PRO A 360 -6.04 -11.97 -18.81
CA PRO A 360 -6.61 -12.62 -17.64
C PRO A 360 -8.06 -12.19 -17.33
N TYR A 361 -8.50 -11.07 -17.90
CA TYR A 361 -9.83 -10.49 -17.64
C TYR A 361 -10.81 -10.68 -18.81
N GLU A 362 -10.43 -11.33 -19.92
CA GLU A 362 -11.28 -11.51 -21.10
C GLU A 362 -12.66 -12.06 -20.74
N ALA A 363 -12.74 -13.07 -19.87
CA ALA A 363 -14.01 -13.66 -19.43
C ALA A 363 -14.88 -12.66 -18.66
N VAL A 364 -14.28 -11.73 -17.91
CA VAL A 364 -15.00 -10.67 -17.21
C VAL A 364 -15.39 -9.57 -18.19
N LEU A 365 -14.47 -9.20 -19.10
CA LEU A 365 -14.71 -8.14 -20.11
C LEU A 365 -15.77 -8.53 -21.13
N ALA A 366 -16.00 -9.82 -21.35
CA ALA A 366 -17.01 -10.37 -22.26
C ALA A 366 -18.38 -10.61 -21.62
N GLN A 367 -18.62 -10.21 -20.37
CA GLN A 367 -19.92 -10.38 -19.73
C GLN A 367 -20.96 -9.42 -20.32
N ASP A 368 -22.18 -9.88 -20.52
CA ASP A 368 -23.31 -9.08 -21.00
C ASP A 368 -23.85 -8.11 -19.93
N ALA A 369 -23.60 -8.40 -18.66
CA ALA A 369 -24.06 -7.59 -17.53
C ALA A 369 -23.11 -7.65 -16.34
N TYR A 370 -22.99 -6.54 -15.62
CA TYR A 370 -22.21 -6.40 -14.40
C TYR A 370 -23.11 -5.94 -13.24
N ASP A 371 -22.87 -6.45 -12.05
CA ASP A 371 -23.51 -5.96 -10.81
C ASP A 371 -22.86 -4.66 -10.30
N PHE A 372 -21.86 -4.14 -11.02
CA PHE A 372 -21.13 -2.90 -10.70
C PHE A 372 -20.86 -2.13 -12.00
N THR A 373 -20.59 -0.85 -11.89
CA THR A 373 -20.10 -0.06 -13.02
C THR A 373 -18.63 -0.40 -13.25
N PHE A 374 -18.31 -0.89 -14.45
CA PHE A 374 -16.93 -1.20 -14.82
C PHE A 374 -16.44 -0.21 -15.87
N THR A 375 -15.45 0.60 -15.49
CA THR A 375 -14.87 1.66 -16.35
C THR A 375 -13.41 1.32 -16.65
N LEU A 376 -13.06 1.25 -17.93
CA LEU A 376 -11.67 1.11 -18.40
C LEU A 376 -11.19 2.48 -18.91
N VAL A 377 -10.08 2.97 -18.34
CA VAL A 377 -9.40 4.19 -18.80
C VAL A 377 -8.26 3.78 -19.71
N GLU A 378 -8.42 4.04 -21.01
CA GLU A 378 -7.54 3.52 -22.07
C GLU A 378 -7.23 4.60 -23.11
N ASN A 379 -6.27 4.33 -24.03
CA ASN A 379 -6.00 5.23 -25.15
C ASN A 379 -7.22 5.32 -26.09
N GLU A 380 -7.50 6.50 -26.63
CA GLU A 380 -8.54 6.68 -27.67
C GLU A 380 -8.24 5.84 -28.92
N SER A 381 -6.97 5.69 -29.26
CA SER A 381 -6.46 4.78 -30.30
C SER A 381 -4.97 4.55 -30.14
N ALA A 382 -4.41 3.60 -30.88
CA ALA A 382 -2.97 3.32 -30.90
C ALA A 382 -2.12 4.46 -31.52
N ASP A 383 -2.74 5.42 -32.20
CA ASP A 383 -2.07 6.56 -32.83
C ASP A 383 -1.94 7.78 -31.91
N THR A 384 -2.58 7.73 -30.75
CA THR A 384 -2.59 8.86 -29.82
C THR A 384 -2.31 8.43 -28.40
N ARG A 385 -1.76 9.35 -27.61
CA ARG A 385 -1.61 9.21 -26.14
C ARG A 385 -2.81 9.78 -25.38
N LYS A 386 -3.81 10.36 -26.08
CA LYS A 386 -5.05 10.79 -25.46
C LYS A 386 -5.81 9.60 -24.92
N ILE A 387 -6.55 9.82 -23.85
CA ILE A 387 -7.32 8.79 -23.19
C ILE A 387 -8.81 9.12 -23.12
N HIS A 388 -9.61 8.08 -23.10
CA HIS A 388 -11.02 8.14 -22.74
C HIS A 388 -11.33 7.15 -21.62
N ALA A 389 -12.46 7.34 -20.97
CA ALA A 389 -13.07 6.36 -20.08
C ALA A 389 -14.17 5.62 -20.84
N ARG A 390 -14.03 4.30 -20.98
CA ARG A 390 -15.04 3.44 -21.58
C ARG A 390 -15.76 2.68 -20.48
N ARG A 391 -17.07 2.86 -20.37
CA ARG A 391 -17.93 2.07 -19.49
C ARG A 391 -18.30 0.78 -20.19
N LEU A 392 -17.92 -0.35 -19.60
CA LEU A 392 -18.14 -1.67 -20.20
C LEU A 392 -19.60 -2.13 -20.13
N ASN A 393 -20.39 -1.57 -19.21
CA ASN A 393 -21.80 -1.91 -19.05
C ASN A 393 -22.66 -1.56 -20.28
N ASP A 394 -22.30 -0.52 -21.02
CA ASP A 394 -23.06 0.02 -22.17
C ASP A 394 -22.17 0.49 -23.32
N ASP A 395 -20.88 0.21 -23.26
CA ASP A 395 -19.83 0.63 -24.19
C ASP A 395 -19.75 2.16 -24.44
N SER A 396 -20.34 2.93 -23.54
CA SER A 396 -20.28 4.39 -23.63
C SER A 396 -18.86 4.91 -23.39
N LYS A 397 -18.44 5.92 -24.17
CA LYS A 397 -17.09 6.50 -24.12
C LYS A 397 -17.17 7.96 -23.74
N GLN A 398 -16.35 8.36 -22.77
CA GLN A 398 -16.18 9.73 -22.33
C GLN A 398 -14.76 10.19 -22.60
N GLU A 399 -14.58 11.19 -23.45
CA GLU A 399 -13.29 11.86 -23.62
C GLU A 399 -12.90 12.58 -22.32
N LEU A 400 -11.69 12.37 -21.86
CA LEU A 400 -11.23 12.95 -20.59
C LEU A 400 -10.44 14.24 -20.77
N GLY A 401 -9.99 14.54 -22.00
CA GLY A 401 -9.09 15.67 -22.26
C GLY A 401 -7.70 15.49 -21.61
N LEU A 402 -7.37 14.28 -21.21
CA LEU A 402 -6.12 13.90 -20.55
C LEU A 402 -5.24 13.08 -21.50
N ILE A 403 -3.93 13.05 -21.21
CA ILE A 403 -2.95 12.44 -22.10
C ILE A 403 -1.88 11.72 -21.30
N TRP A 404 -1.49 10.53 -21.75
CA TRP A 404 -0.29 9.85 -21.22
C TRP A 404 0.96 10.70 -21.42
N PRO A 405 1.80 10.85 -20.40
CA PRO A 405 3.13 11.48 -20.56
C PRO A 405 3.96 10.71 -21.59
N LYS A 406 4.94 11.38 -22.20
CA LYS A 406 5.90 10.71 -23.08
C LYS A 406 6.69 9.66 -22.29
N GLN A 407 6.97 8.53 -22.90
CA GLN A 407 7.79 7.44 -22.35
C GLN A 407 7.23 6.78 -21.08
N VAL A 408 6.01 7.09 -20.66
CA VAL A 408 5.34 6.38 -19.57
C VAL A 408 4.51 5.26 -20.13
N TYR A 409 4.76 4.05 -19.65
CA TYR A 409 4.10 2.84 -20.12
C TYR A 409 2.82 2.53 -19.33
N SER A 410 2.86 2.63 -18.00
CA SER A 410 1.72 2.31 -17.13
C SER A 410 1.74 3.16 -15.85
N LEU A 411 0.66 3.13 -15.08
CA LEU A 411 0.64 3.70 -13.74
C LEU A 411 1.27 2.74 -12.74
N SER A 412 2.19 3.24 -11.90
CA SER A 412 2.68 2.49 -10.76
C SER A 412 1.68 2.52 -9.60
N HIS A 413 1.67 1.48 -8.76
CA HIS A 413 0.92 1.44 -7.51
C HIS A 413 1.10 2.73 -6.69
N VAL A 414 2.36 3.11 -6.48
CA VAL A 414 2.71 4.30 -5.66
C VAL A 414 2.34 5.64 -6.29
N ALA A 415 2.02 5.69 -7.58
CA ALA A 415 1.66 6.93 -8.28
C ALA A 415 0.21 7.37 -8.03
N LEU A 416 -0.68 6.42 -7.75
CA LEU A 416 -2.12 6.66 -7.73
C LEU A 416 -2.54 7.86 -6.88
N PRO A 417 -2.09 8.03 -5.62
CA PRO A 417 -2.56 9.12 -4.78
C PRO A 417 -1.94 10.49 -5.09
N PHE A 418 -0.90 10.57 -5.93
CA PHE A 418 -0.13 11.80 -6.11
C PHE A 418 -0.40 12.49 -7.45
N PRO A 419 -0.81 13.77 -7.47
CA PRO A 419 -0.93 14.53 -8.70
C PRO A 419 0.44 14.94 -9.28
N LYS A 420 0.44 15.39 -10.54
CA LYS A 420 1.62 15.97 -11.20
C LYS A 420 2.24 17.15 -10.42
N SER A 421 1.44 17.86 -9.64
CA SER A 421 1.88 19.01 -8.83
C SER A 421 2.43 18.63 -7.46
N ASP A 422 2.56 17.33 -7.13
CA ASP A 422 3.13 16.91 -5.86
C ASP A 422 4.58 17.39 -5.74
N PRO A 423 4.95 18.06 -4.62
CA PRO A 423 6.29 18.63 -4.48
C PRO A 423 7.40 17.60 -4.28
N LEU A 424 7.06 16.37 -3.80
CA LEU A 424 8.00 15.28 -3.57
C LEU A 424 8.08 14.32 -4.76
N TYR A 425 6.90 13.93 -5.30
CA TYR A 425 6.78 12.88 -6.31
C TYR A 425 6.44 13.41 -7.71
N GLY A 426 6.09 14.68 -7.85
CA GLY A 426 5.80 15.30 -9.14
C GLY A 426 7.08 15.53 -9.98
N PRO A 427 6.93 15.77 -11.30
CA PRO A 427 8.06 15.94 -12.22
C PRO A 427 8.78 17.29 -12.09
N VAL A 428 8.12 18.28 -11.49
CA VAL A 428 8.64 19.64 -11.35
C VAL A 428 8.71 20.00 -9.87
N GLY A 429 9.91 19.85 -9.30
CA GLY A 429 10.19 20.32 -7.95
C GLY A 429 10.12 21.83 -7.86
N ASP A 430 9.74 22.34 -6.72
CA ASP A 430 9.94 23.76 -6.41
C ASP A 430 11.44 24.01 -6.22
N GLN A 431 12.11 24.54 -7.23
CA GLN A 431 13.56 24.85 -7.22
C GLN A 431 13.96 25.79 -6.08
N LYS A 432 12.99 26.44 -5.42
CA LYS A 432 13.23 27.33 -4.28
C LYS A 432 13.23 26.59 -2.93
N LYS A 433 12.80 25.32 -2.89
CA LYS A 433 12.74 24.52 -1.67
C LYS A 433 13.91 23.55 -1.61
N GLN A 434 14.62 23.56 -0.48
CA GLN A 434 15.73 22.65 -0.20
C GLN A 434 15.23 21.32 0.34
N HIS A 435 14.41 20.58 -0.42
CA HIS A 435 14.03 19.21 -0.09
C HIS A 435 14.21 18.29 -1.28
N ILE A 436 14.30 16.98 -0.99
CA ILE A 436 14.45 15.96 -2.02
C ILE A 436 13.24 15.93 -2.96
N GLN A 437 13.46 15.53 -4.20
CA GLN A 437 12.43 15.21 -5.19
C GLN A 437 12.64 13.80 -5.72
N ILE A 438 11.58 12.98 -5.70
CA ILE A 438 11.64 11.54 -5.99
C ILE A 438 10.56 11.17 -7.01
N GLY A 439 10.61 11.80 -8.19
CA GLY A 439 9.53 11.69 -9.20
C GLY A 439 9.51 10.41 -10.04
N ILE A 440 10.56 9.57 -9.98
CA ILE A 440 10.76 8.41 -10.85
C ILE A 440 10.93 7.14 -10.01
N ALA A 441 10.37 6.03 -10.50
CA ALA A 441 10.53 4.71 -9.92
C ALA A 441 10.86 3.68 -11.01
N ALA A 442 11.56 2.62 -10.65
CA ALA A 442 11.78 1.48 -11.53
C ALA A 442 10.45 0.76 -11.83
N SER A 443 10.26 0.30 -13.05
CA SER A 443 9.14 -0.54 -13.44
C SER A 443 9.24 -1.91 -12.79
N ARG A 444 8.13 -2.42 -12.27
CA ARG A 444 8.03 -3.75 -11.65
C ARG A 444 6.84 -4.54 -12.16
N GLY A 445 5.68 -3.92 -12.33
CA GLY A 445 4.42 -4.55 -12.73
C GLY A 445 4.40 -5.07 -14.16
N GLU A 446 5.36 -4.67 -14.97
CA GLU A 446 5.50 -5.08 -16.36
C GLU A 446 6.39 -6.32 -16.55
N ARG A 447 6.80 -6.97 -15.48
CA ARG A 447 7.60 -8.20 -15.55
C ARG A 447 6.83 -9.28 -16.30
N GLY A 448 7.42 -9.77 -17.42
CA GLY A 448 6.81 -10.76 -18.30
C GLY A 448 5.72 -10.21 -19.23
N VAL A 449 5.35 -8.94 -19.14
CA VAL A 449 4.40 -8.28 -20.05
C VAL A 449 5.12 -7.81 -21.31
N LEU A 450 6.33 -7.26 -21.18
CA LEU A 450 7.09 -6.66 -22.26
C LEU A 450 8.24 -7.55 -22.74
N THR A 451 8.58 -7.41 -24.03
CA THR A 451 9.77 -8.05 -24.64
C THR A 451 11.09 -7.46 -24.15
N VAL A 452 11.07 -6.22 -23.63
CA VAL A 452 12.22 -5.55 -23.02
C VAL A 452 12.20 -5.74 -21.51
N PRO A 453 13.37 -5.73 -20.83
CA PRO A 453 13.41 -5.80 -19.38
C PRO A 453 12.64 -4.66 -18.73
N ALA A 454 11.85 -4.96 -17.69
CA ALA A 454 11.09 -3.94 -16.95
C ALA A 454 11.98 -2.83 -16.37
N SER A 455 13.27 -3.12 -16.11
CA SER A 455 14.27 -2.14 -15.65
C SER A 455 14.61 -1.07 -16.68
N GLU A 456 14.37 -1.34 -17.97
CA GLU A 456 14.58 -0.38 -19.06
C GLU A 456 13.41 0.59 -19.24
N MET A 457 12.29 0.32 -18.58
CA MET A 457 11.09 1.14 -18.65
C MET A 457 10.96 2.00 -17.40
N MET A 458 10.73 3.29 -17.58
CA MET A 458 10.53 4.20 -16.45
C MET A 458 9.05 4.32 -16.11
N ARG A 459 8.76 4.30 -14.82
CA ARG A 459 7.46 4.66 -14.22
C ARG A 459 7.63 5.90 -13.37
N GLN A 460 6.61 6.70 -13.36
CA GLN A 460 6.55 7.89 -12.52
C GLN A 460 5.85 7.56 -11.18
N LYS A 461 6.16 8.37 -10.16
CA LYS A 461 5.52 8.31 -8.85
C LYS A 461 4.35 9.29 -8.71
N TRP A 462 3.80 9.78 -9.81
CA TRP A 462 2.64 10.67 -9.86
C TRP A 462 1.66 10.22 -10.95
N ASN A 463 0.40 10.55 -10.78
CA ASN A 463 -0.70 10.12 -11.63
C ASN A 463 -1.14 11.28 -12.55
N PRO A 464 -0.98 11.15 -13.88
CA PRO A 464 -1.43 12.18 -14.83
C PRO A 464 -2.96 12.30 -14.87
N PHE A 465 -3.70 11.33 -14.37
CA PHE A 465 -5.15 11.25 -14.37
C PHE A 465 -5.79 11.58 -13.01
N HIS A 466 -5.02 12.15 -12.09
CA HIS A 466 -5.46 12.46 -10.74
C HIS A 466 -6.71 13.39 -10.72
N SER A 467 -6.80 14.35 -11.65
CA SER A 467 -7.98 15.22 -11.76
C SER A 467 -9.25 14.48 -12.14
N TYR A 468 -9.16 13.43 -12.94
CA TYR A 468 -10.29 12.54 -13.25
C TYR A 468 -10.76 11.78 -12.00
N MET A 469 -9.80 11.24 -11.24
CA MET A 469 -10.14 10.55 -9.99
C MET A 469 -10.86 11.47 -9.01
N LEU A 470 -10.37 12.71 -8.81
CA LEU A 470 -11.04 13.69 -7.94
C LEU A 470 -12.48 13.97 -8.38
N LYS A 471 -12.73 14.13 -9.68
CA LYS A 471 -14.10 14.31 -10.20
C LYS A 471 -15.00 13.12 -9.89
N LYS A 472 -14.49 11.90 -10.04
CA LYS A 472 -15.22 10.68 -9.67
C LYS A 472 -15.49 10.58 -8.17
N MET A 473 -14.50 10.94 -7.35
CA MET A 473 -14.66 10.98 -5.89
C MET A 473 -15.75 11.99 -5.49
N ASP A 474 -15.73 13.19 -6.06
CA ASP A 474 -16.73 14.22 -5.77
C ASP A 474 -18.16 13.76 -6.14
N GLN A 475 -18.32 12.94 -7.18
CA GLN A 475 -19.61 12.37 -7.55
C GLN A 475 -20.18 11.41 -6.51
N ILE A 476 -19.33 10.63 -5.81
CA ILE A 476 -19.79 9.71 -4.77
C ILE A 476 -19.83 10.33 -3.37
N ILE A 477 -18.98 11.32 -3.10
CA ILE A 477 -18.86 11.97 -1.77
C ILE A 477 -19.84 13.14 -1.61
N VAL A 478 -20.17 13.86 -2.69
CA VAL A 478 -20.96 15.10 -2.62
C VAL A 478 -22.38 14.93 -3.21
N ALA A 479 -22.61 13.87 -4.01
CA ALA A 479 -23.88 13.68 -4.73
C ALA A 479 -24.97 12.93 -3.95
N GLN A 480 -24.76 12.64 -2.68
CA GLN A 480 -25.76 12.05 -1.76
C GLN A 480 -26.24 13.16 -0.77
#